data_304f338b753cc2ba9088e066fa187688
#
_entry.id   304f338b753cc2ba9088e066fa187688
#
_cell.length_a   1.000
_cell.length_b   1.000
_cell.length_c   1.000
_cell.angle_alpha   90.00
_cell.angle_beta   90.00
_cell.angle_gamma   90.00
#
_symmetry.space_group_name_H-M   'P 1'
#
loop_
_entity.id
_entity.type
_entity.pdbx_description
1 polymer ?
#
loop_
_entity_poly.entity_id
_entity_poly.type
_entity_poly.pdbx_seq_one_letter_code
_entity_poly.pdbx_strand_id
1 'polypeptide(L)'
;MLTLALASLSPAQIARPQFEDEERRSIMAYWATPGRYSADAPPDAVKKGVWQVRLTPAGSMWLWNLTKGKKIPPTQVATAQPLWEAWIAAKVRHDRWEALRNARAANLDVMGKELPAPDANTPLEEPPLPGEMPADLQAAMGPPPIFAEAVAPLEHKIAFDDFTLTYQDNTRMSPRYAYYRFPAGVQSMGVAVKTMPPEALDGLFRTAGIDEGCARVMRAVSILEGGFDSVNTYDTGYVSVGFIQFASLREGAGSLGAVLKSYKNADPLRFAVDFHRFGVEVDDSGRLVVVDPTSGAIAVGADANAHIIEDKRLIAVFGRAGKLSEGFCAAQIRAAKQIYWPSEDTVTVTLAGTPTAVRVGDLITSEAGLATLFDRKVNTGRVDALGEAATRVAAAQGITTVEDLAKYEKTLVGLVRYRKDYLADPTLSQPAEPPAPVKLTSRYSSGASRSGRTAPGAMRGHRTVTKRRSG
;
A
#
# COMPACT_ATOMS: atom_id res chain seq x y z
N MET A 1 9.04 -68.68 -11.30
CA MET A 1 8.24 -67.68 -11.95
C MET A 1 8.56 -66.31 -11.30
N LEU A 2 9.36 -65.52 -12.01
CA LEU A 2 9.75 -64.18 -11.56
C LEU A 2 8.79 -63.20 -12.27
N THR A 3 7.93 -62.56 -11.50
CA THR A 3 7.00 -61.48 -12.01
C THR A 3 7.74 -60.15 -11.98
N LEU A 4 8.19 -59.68 -13.13
CA LEU A 4 8.68 -58.29 -13.27
C LEU A 4 7.51 -57.32 -13.15
N ALA A 5 7.52 -56.51 -12.08
CA ALA A 5 6.65 -55.33 -11.96
C ALA A 5 7.23 -54.21 -12.81
N LEU A 6 6.61 -53.91 -13.95
CA LEU A 6 6.85 -52.70 -14.73
C LEU A 6 6.28 -51.51 -13.94
N ALA A 7 7.15 -50.76 -13.29
CA ALA A 7 6.82 -49.44 -12.76
C ALA A 7 6.58 -48.51 -13.96
N SER A 8 5.34 -48.10 -14.19
CA SER A 8 4.99 -47.07 -15.12
C SER A 8 5.50 -45.73 -14.58
N LEU A 9 6.60 -45.25 -15.15
CA LEU A 9 7.05 -43.88 -14.98
C LEU A 9 5.97 -42.97 -15.57
N SER A 10 5.22 -42.27 -14.74
CA SER A 10 4.38 -41.16 -15.17
C SER A 10 5.25 -40.16 -15.95
N PRO A 11 4.85 -39.75 -17.16
CA PRO A 11 5.56 -38.70 -17.85
C PRO A 11 5.53 -37.47 -16.92
N ALA A 12 6.70 -36.96 -16.54
CA ALA A 12 6.83 -35.70 -15.87
C ALA A 12 5.99 -34.70 -16.69
N GLN A 13 4.95 -34.14 -16.09
CA GLN A 13 4.20 -33.04 -16.69
C GLN A 13 5.21 -31.91 -16.88
N ILE A 14 5.69 -31.74 -18.11
CA ILE A 14 6.47 -30.57 -18.50
C ILE A 14 5.53 -29.39 -18.25
N ALA A 15 5.81 -28.60 -17.22
CA ALA A 15 5.04 -27.41 -16.93
C ALA A 15 5.05 -26.55 -18.20
N ARG A 16 3.88 -26.28 -18.75
CA ARG A 16 3.78 -25.39 -19.93
C ARG A 16 4.39 -24.04 -19.57
N PRO A 17 5.18 -23.45 -20.47
CA PRO A 17 5.68 -22.10 -20.25
C PRO A 17 4.48 -21.17 -20.08
N GLN A 18 4.60 -20.17 -19.20
CA GLN A 18 3.53 -19.20 -18.96
C GLN A 18 3.24 -18.32 -20.18
N PHE A 19 4.23 -18.19 -21.09
CA PHE A 19 4.13 -17.48 -22.35
C PHE A 19 4.85 -18.27 -23.44
N GLU A 20 4.16 -18.55 -24.53
CA GLU A 20 4.74 -19.13 -25.72
C GLU A 20 5.53 -18.07 -26.51
N ASP A 21 6.43 -18.53 -27.40
CA ASP A 21 7.27 -17.62 -28.20
C ASP A 21 6.46 -16.66 -29.09
N GLU A 22 5.33 -17.11 -29.61
CA GLU A 22 4.44 -16.30 -30.44
C GLU A 22 3.73 -15.22 -29.60
N GLU A 23 3.28 -15.58 -28.42
CA GLU A 23 2.65 -14.64 -27.48
C GLU A 23 3.65 -13.54 -27.07
N ARG A 24 4.89 -13.91 -26.76
CA ARG A 24 5.96 -12.94 -26.44
C ARG A 24 6.21 -11.97 -27.59
N ARG A 25 6.29 -12.49 -28.84
CA ARG A 25 6.43 -11.63 -30.02
C ARG A 25 5.24 -10.69 -30.20
N SER A 26 4.04 -11.16 -29.96
CA SER A 26 2.81 -10.36 -30.04
C SER A 26 2.78 -9.26 -28.98
N ILE A 27 3.20 -9.56 -27.75
CA ILE A 27 3.32 -8.59 -26.65
C ILE A 27 4.35 -7.50 -26.99
N MET A 28 5.54 -7.91 -27.48
CA MET A 28 6.56 -6.95 -27.90
C MET A 28 6.07 -6.07 -29.05
N ALA A 29 5.44 -6.64 -30.05
CA ALA A 29 4.89 -5.89 -31.19
C ALA A 29 3.80 -4.89 -30.74
N TYR A 30 2.93 -5.30 -29.83
CA TYR A 30 1.93 -4.42 -29.24
C TYR A 30 2.57 -3.18 -28.61
N TRP A 31 3.56 -3.39 -27.72
CA TRP A 31 4.21 -2.31 -27.01
C TRP A 31 5.18 -1.47 -27.84
N ALA A 32 5.71 -2.04 -28.93
CA ALA A 32 6.57 -1.33 -29.88
C ALA A 32 5.78 -0.41 -30.84
N THR A 33 4.45 -0.51 -30.87
CA THR A 33 3.61 0.34 -31.72
C THR A 33 3.80 1.82 -31.33
N PRO A 34 4.09 2.72 -32.28
CA PRO A 34 4.28 4.13 -32.02
C PRO A 34 3.10 4.76 -31.25
N GLY A 35 3.39 5.57 -30.24
CA GLY A 35 2.39 6.24 -29.42
C GLY A 35 1.87 5.42 -28.22
N ARG A 36 2.26 4.14 -28.07
CA ARG A 36 1.89 3.34 -26.91
C ARG A 36 2.55 3.79 -25.62
N TYR A 37 3.76 4.30 -25.72
CA TYR A 37 4.52 4.74 -24.54
C TYR A 37 5.39 5.95 -24.86
N SER A 38 5.35 6.93 -23.99
CA SER A 38 6.35 7.99 -23.89
C SER A 38 6.71 8.28 -22.44
N ALA A 39 7.93 8.78 -22.22
CA ALA A 39 8.43 9.24 -20.94
C ALA A 39 9.12 10.59 -21.14
N ASP A 40 8.43 11.65 -20.78
CA ASP A 40 8.87 13.03 -21.02
C ASP A 40 8.79 13.85 -19.74
N ALA A 41 9.65 14.86 -19.64
CA ALA A 41 9.47 15.84 -18.58
C ALA A 41 8.17 16.63 -18.83
N PRO A 42 7.31 16.81 -17.78
CA PRO A 42 6.09 17.58 -17.95
C PRO A 42 6.39 18.96 -18.53
N PRO A 43 5.64 19.41 -19.56
CA PRO A 43 5.92 20.71 -20.23
C PRO A 43 6.02 21.90 -19.28
N ASP A 44 5.21 21.91 -18.24
CA ASP A 44 5.25 22.96 -17.20
C ASP A 44 6.49 22.85 -16.30
N ALA A 45 6.98 21.66 -16.03
CA ALA A 45 8.20 21.45 -15.25
C ALA A 45 9.43 21.93 -16.02
N VAL A 46 9.50 21.66 -17.33
CA VAL A 46 10.57 22.16 -18.21
C VAL A 46 10.55 23.68 -18.28
N LYS A 47 9.37 24.29 -18.45
CA LYS A 47 9.23 25.76 -18.54
C LYS A 47 9.55 26.49 -17.25
N LYS A 48 9.17 25.89 -16.11
CA LYS A 48 9.37 26.46 -14.77
C LYS A 48 10.62 25.97 -14.11
N GLY A 49 11.32 24.96 -14.70
CA GLY A 49 12.51 24.28 -14.18
C GLY A 49 12.30 23.78 -12.76
N VAL A 50 11.14 23.26 -12.50
CA VAL A 50 10.78 22.78 -11.17
C VAL A 50 11.42 21.42 -10.96
N TRP A 51 12.51 21.40 -10.20
CA TRP A 51 13.09 20.17 -9.69
C TRP A 51 12.25 19.62 -8.54
N GLN A 52 11.96 18.35 -8.58
CA GLN A 52 11.40 17.66 -7.43
C GLN A 52 12.54 17.20 -6.52
N VAL A 53 12.46 17.55 -5.25
CA VAL A 53 13.39 17.03 -4.24
C VAL A 53 12.72 15.83 -3.57
N ARG A 54 13.34 14.67 -3.73
CA ARG A 54 12.85 13.41 -3.16
C ARG A 54 13.80 12.84 -2.13
N LEU A 55 13.28 11.94 -1.29
CA LEU A 55 14.09 11.16 -0.38
C LEU A 55 14.92 10.15 -1.19
N THR A 56 16.22 10.03 -0.88
CA THR A 56 17.04 8.99 -1.50
C THR A 56 16.64 7.59 -1.03
N PRO A 57 16.84 6.53 -1.84
CA PRO A 57 16.60 5.16 -1.39
C PRO A 57 17.41 4.78 -0.15
N ALA A 58 18.67 5.24 -0.06
CA ALA A 58 19.52 5.03 1.10
C ALA A 58 18.98 5.74 2.35
N GLY A 59 18.54 6.99 2.19
CA GLY A 59 17.89 7.76 3.27
C GLY A 59 16.60 7.12 3.74
N SER A 60 15.77 6.67 2.81
CA SER A 60 14.53 5.95 3.12
C SER A 60 14.80 4.67 3.90
N MET A 61 15.76 3.87 3.47
CA MET A 61 16.12 2.62 4.14
C MET A 61 16.68 2.87 5.54
N TRP A 62 17.51 3.90 5.71
CA TRP A 62 18.07 4.29 6.99
C TRP A 62 16.95 4.69 7.97
N LEU A 63 16.01 5.54 7.54
CA LEU A 63 14.85 5.94 8.35
C LEU A 63 13.91 4.76 8.66
N TRP A 64 13.72 3.85 7.72
CA TRP A 64 12.94 2.63 7.96
C TRP A 64 13.62 1.72 8.99
N ASN A 65 14.94 1.54 8.90
CA ASN A 65 15.71 0.77 9.88
C ASN A 65 15.61 1.36 11.29
N LEU A 66 15.63 2.69 11.41
CA LEU A 66 15.46 3.36 12.70
C LEU A 66 14.09 3.06 13.33
N THR A 67 13.04 3.07 12.53
CA THR A 67 11.66 2.98 13.04
C THR A 67 11.13 1.55 13.13
N LYS A 68 11.55 0.65 12.24
CA LYS A 68 10.93 -0.69 12.11
C LYS A 68 11.91 -1.84 11.87
N GLY A 69 13.04 -1.58 11.24
CA GLY A 69 13.98 -2.63 10.84
C GLY A 69 14.90 -3.10 11.97
N LYS A 70 15.35 -2.19 12.81
CA LYS A 70 16.14 -2.52 13.99
C LYS A 70 15.22 -2.46 15.19
N LYS A 71 14.92 -3.53 15.84
CA LYS A 71 14.10 -3.65 17.04
C LYS A 71 14.69 -2.84 18.22
N ILE A 72 14.80 -1.52 18.06
CA ILE A 72 15.22 -0.63 19.16
C ILE A 72 14.09 -0.66 20.18
N PRO A 73 14.37 -0.92 21.45
CA PRO A 73 13.36 -0.96 22.49
C PRO A 73 12.51 0.33 22.49
N PRO A 74 11.17 0.25 22.49
CA PRO A 74 10.29 1.42 22.46
C PRO A 74 10.59 2.46 23.54
N THR A 75 11.06 2.04 24.70
CA THR A 75 11.47 2.91 25.80
C THR A 75 12.69 3.76 25.46
N GLN A 76 13.67 3.18 24.78
CA GLN A 76 14.87 3.90 24.34
C GLN A 76 14.53 4.91 23.25
N VAL A 77 13.71 4.52 22.27
CA VAL A 77 13.23 5.42 21.21
C VAL A 77 12.41 6.57 21.81
N ALA A 78 11.51 6.29 22.76
CA ALA A 78 10.65 7.31 23.35
C ALA A 78 11.42 8.41 24.09
N THR A 79 12.53 8.08 24.76
CA THR A 79 13.33 9.04 25.53
C THR A 79 14.24 9.89 24.65
N ALA A 80 14.88 9.29 23.65
CA ALA A 80 15.82 9.97 22.75
C ALA A 80 15.13 10.58 21.51
N GLN A 81 13.90 10.17 21.20
CA GLN A 81 13.17 10.50 19.98
C GLN A 81 13.11 12.00 19.67
N PRO A 82 12.85 12.93 20.60
CA PRO A 82 12.79 14.35 20.28
C PRO A 82 14.11 14.90 19.74
N LEU A 83 15.25 14.50 20.32
CA LEU A 83 16.57 14.93 19.87
C LEU A 83 16.93 14.30 18.51
N TRP A 84 16.62 13.04 18.32
CA TRP A 84 16.84 12.34 17.07
C TRP A 84 15.98 12.92 15.94
N GLU A 85 14.70 13.17 16.21
CA GLU A 85 13.79 13.80 15.22
C GLU A 85 14.25 15.21 14.85
N ALA A 86 14.70 16.00 15.82
CA ALA A 86 15.20 17.35 15.57
C ALA A 86 16.46 17.34 14.70
N TRP A 87 17.41 16.47 15.00
CA TRP A 87 18.64 16.33 14.20
C TRP A 87 18.34 15.82 12.80
N ILE A 88 17.51 14.76 12.66
CA ILE A 88 17.11 14.22 11.37
C ILE A 88 16.40 15.29 10.53
N ALA A 89 15.50 16.07 11.14
CA ALA A 89 14.80 17.14 10.45
C ALA A 89 15.74 18.24 9.95
N ALA A 90 16.75 18.60 10.75
CA ALA A 90 17.78 19.56 10.37
C ALA A 90 18.65 19.02 9.21
N LYS A 91 19.12 17.77 9.31
CA LYS A 91 19.91 17.09 8.28
C LYS A 91 19.15 16.98 6.96
N VAL A 92 17.91 16.52 7.01
CA VAL A 92 17.02 16.42 5.83
C VAL A 92 16.82 17.80 5.18
N ARG A 93 16.63 18.84 5.98
CA ARG A 93 16.44 20.21 5.47
C ARG A 93 17.70 20.71 4.76
N HIS A 94 18.85 20.47 5.35
CA HIS A 94 20.14 20.84 4.75
C HIS A 94 20.39 20.07 3.45
N ASP A 95 20.20 18.75 3.44
CA ASP A 95 20.37 17.91 2.25
C ASP A 95 19.43 18.31 1.11
N ARG A 96 18.19 18.71 1.43
CA ARG A 96 17.23 19.23 0.43
C ARG A 96 17.73 20.51 -0.22
N TRP A 97 18.21 21.44 0.59
CA TRP A 97 18.76 22.70 0.11
C TRP A 97 19.98 22.45 -0.77
N GLU A 98 20.91 21.62 -0.31
CA GLU A 98 22.11 21.26 -1.05
C GLU A 98 21.80 20.57 -2.38
N ALA A 99 20.90 19.58 -2.37
CA ALA A 99 20.47 18.89 -3.58
C ALA A 99 19.90 19.87 -4.62
N LEU A 100 19.05 20.80 -4.19
CA LEU A 100 18.46 21.78 -5.09
C LEU A 100 19.49 22.79 -5.59
N ARG A 101 20.38 23.27 -4.72
CA ARG A 101 21.50 24.16 -5.11
C ARG A 101 22.38 23.51 -6.19
N ASN A 102 22.73 22.24 -5.97
CA ASN A 102 23.59 21.51 -6.92
C ASN A 102 22.88 21.27 -8.26
N ALA A 103 21.59 20.91 -8.24
CA ALA A 103 20.80 20.77 -9.46
C ALA A 103 20.69 22.07 -10.25
N ARG A 104 20.53 23.20 -9.56
CA ARG A 104 20.52 24.52 -10.19
C ARG A 104 21.86 24.88 -10.82
N ALA A 105 22.96 24.66 -10.10
CA ALA A 105 24.30 24.90 -10.63
C ALA A 105 24.56 24.07 -11.88
N ALA A 106 24.24 22.78 -11.86
CA ALA A 106 24.36 21.89 -13.01
C ALA A 106 23.50 22.34 -14.21
N ASN A 107 22.34 22.86 -13.97
CA ASN A 107 21.45 23.35 -15.04
C ASN A 107 21.95 24.64 -15.69
N LEU A 108 22.60 25.53 -14.94
CA LEU A 108 23.25 26.72 -15.47
C LEU A 108 24.40 26.39 -16.44
N ASP A 109 25.21 25.39 -16.08
CA ASP A 109 26.35 25.00 -16.90
C ASP A 109 25.92 24.39 -18.24
N VAL A 110 24.78 23.70 -18.28
CA VAL A 110 24.30 23.01 -19.47
C VAL A 110 23.43 23.90 -20.37
N MET A 111 22.64 24.81 -19.79
CA MET A 111 21.61 25.54 -20.50
C MET A 111 21.90 27.05 -20.68
N GLY A 112 22.85 27.64 -19.92
CA GLY A 112 23.16 29.06 -19.97
C GLY A 112 21.96 29.98 -19.69
N LYS A 113 20.92 29.47 -19.05
CA LYS A 113 19.66 30.16 -18.78
C LYS A 113 19.49 30.46 -17.30
N GLU A 114 18.74 31.53 -17.05
CA GLU A 114 18.31 31.89 -15.71
C GLU A 114 17.59 30.72 -15.01
N LEU A 115 18.00 30.44 -13.79
CA LEU A 115 17.41 29.36 -13.02
C LEU A 115 15.95 29.63 -12.69
N PRO A 116 15.14 28.60 -12.78
CA PRO A 116 13.75 28.72 -12.39
C PRO A 116 13.58 29.02 -10.90
N ALA A 117 12.46 29.64 -10.55
CA ALA A 117 12.09 29.88 -9.17
C ALA A 117 12.12 28.58 -8.36
N PRO A 118 12.61 28.60 -7.11
CA PRO A 118 12.62 27.42 -6.26
C PRO A 118 11.19 26.92 -6.01
N ASP A 119 11.06 25.60 -5.78
CA ASP A 119 9.85 25.04 -5.21
C ASP A 119 9.50 25.84 -3.94
N ALA A 120 8.25 26.26 -3.81
CA ALA A 120 7.75 27.06 -2.66
C ALA A 120 8.02 26.38 -1.30
N ASN A 121 8.30 25.09 -1.29
CA ASN A 121 8.64 24.31 -0.10
C ASN A 121 10.15 24.21 0.18
N THR A 122 10.99 24.80 -0.64
CA THR A 122 12.44 24.76 -0.46
C THR A 122 12.96 26.16 -0.09
N PRO A 123 13.55 26.36 1.10
CA PRO A 123 14.11 27.64 1.51
C PRO A 123 15.14 28.14 0.50
N LEU A 124 15.11 29.43 0.19
CA LEU A 124 16.11 30.13 -0.64
C LEU A 124 17.44 30.29 0.11
N GLU A 125 17.36 30.43 1.42
CA GLU A 125 18.50 30.63 2.28
C GLU A 125 19.08 29.29 2.74
N GLU A 126 20.40 29.24 2.90
CA GLU A 126 21.08 28.09 3.45
C GLU A 126 20.60 27.81 4.88
N PRO A 127 20.01 26.65 5.13
CA PRO A 127 19.59 26.32 6.48
C PRO A 127 20.81 26.09 7.37
N PRO A 128 20.70 26.31 8.68
CA PRO A 128 21.78 25.98 9.62
C PRO A 128 22.21 24.51 9.45
N LEU A 129 23.53 24.29 9.58
CA LEU A 129 24.08 22.93 9.63
C LEU A 129 23.37 22.12 10.74
N PRO A 130 23.16 20.82 10.53
CA PRO A 130 22.44 19.98 11.49
C PRO A 130 23.15 19.80 12.85
N GLY A 131 24.39 20.27 12.97
CA GLY A 131 25.24 20.01 14.13
C GLY A 131 25.72 18.56 14.16
N GLU A 132 26.35 18.18 15.28
CA GLU A 132 26.81 16.81 15.47
C GLU A 132 25.63 15.85 15.65
N MET A 133 25.75 14.67 15.05
CA MET A 133 24.77 13.61 15.22
C MET A 133 24.78 13.12 16.67
N PRO A 134 23.60 12.97 17.34
CA PRO A 134 23.55 12.39 18.65
C PRO A 134 24.29 11.06 18.75
N ALA A 135 25.19 10.91 19.71
CA ALA A 135 26.09 9.75 19.80
C ALA A 135 25.33 8.41 19.93
N ASP A 136 24.22 8.41 20.65
CA ASP A 136 23.34 7.25 20.78
C ASP A 136 22.62 6.89 19.47
N LEU A 137 22.23 7.89 18.69
CA LEU A 137 21.68 7.69 17.35
C LEU A 137 22.74 7.12 16.41
N GLN A 138 23.96 7.67 16.47
CA GLN A 138 25.09 7.18 15.66
C GLN A 138 25.46 5.73 16.02
N ALA A 139 25.49 5.40 17.30
CA ALA A 139 25.74 4.04 17.77
C ALA A 139 24.66 3.06 17.31
N ALA A 140 23.38 3.50 17.28
CA ALA A 140 22.27 2.67 16.86
C ALA A 140 22.21 2.47 15.34
N MET A 141 22.53 3.49 14.55
CA MET A 141 22.25 3.53 13.11
C MET A 141 23.47 3.57 12.21
N GLY A 142 24.66 3.89 12.76
CA GLY A 142 25.83 4.20 11.97
C GLY A 142 25.75 5.57 11.28
N PRO A 143 26.67 5.89 10.35
CA PRO A 143 26.71 7.18 9.67
C PRO A 143 25.43 7.41 8.86
N PRO A 144 24.93 8.66 8.81
CA PRO A 144 23.76 8.98 8.03
C PRO A 144 24.11 9.04 6.53
N PRO A 145 23.22 8.59 5.65
CA PRO A 145 23.36 8.81 4.22
C PRO A 145 22.96 10.26 3.85
N ILE A 146 23.15 10.62 2.58
CA ILE A 146 22.46 11.78 1.99
C ILE A 146 20.97 11.46 1.94
N PHE A 147 20.12 12.29 2.55
CA PHE A 147 18.70 12.05 2.61
C PHE A 147 17.92 12.56 1.40
N ALA A 148 18.48 13.50 0.64
CA ALA A 148 17.73 14.16 -0.42
C ALA A 148 18.51 14.20 -1.73
N GLU A 149 17.79 14.07 -2.84
CA GLU A 149 18.27 14.29 -4.19
C GLU A 149 17.26 15.12 -4.98
N ALA A 150 17.75 15.97 -5.87
CA ALA A 150 16.91 16.70 -6.80
C ALA A 150 16.86 15.92 -8.12
N VAL A 151 15.65 15.73 -8.63
CA VAL A 151 15.38 14.98 -9.86
C VAL A 151 14.45 15.76 -10.77
N ALA A 152 14.63 15.66 -12.07
CA ALA A 152 13.65 16.12 -13.03
C ALA A 152 12.41 15.20 -12.95
N PRO A 153 11.19 15.74 -12.83
CA PRO A 153 10.00 14.90 -12.88
C PRO A 153 9.88 14.28 -14.28
N LEU A 154 9.53 12.99 -14.33
CA LEU A 154 9.18 12.30 -15.56
C LEU A 154 7.70 11.96 -15.54
N GLU A 155 7.02 12.28 -16.63
CA GLU A 155 5.65 11.87 -16.89
C GLU A 155 5.65 10.74 -17.92
N HIS A 156 5.12 9.60 -17.51
CA HIS A 156 4.97 8.41 -18.33
C HIS A 156 3.54 8.37 -18.85
N LYS A 157 3.37 8.41 -20.16
CA LYS A 157 2.07 8.25 -20.83
C LYS A 157 2.00 6.87 -21.47
N ILE A 158 1.03 6.07 -21.08
CA ILE A 158 0.82 4.71 -21.56
C ILE A 158 -0.56 4.63 -22.21
N ALA A 159 -0.60 4.37 -23.53
CA ALA A 159 -1.81 4.27 -24.29
C ALA A 159 -2.12 2.81 -24.65
N PHE A 160 -3.27 2.33 -24.18
CA PHE A 160 -3.90 1.10 -24.63
C PHE A 160 -4.82 1.40 -25.82
N ASP A 161 -5.50 0.39 -26.35
CA ASP A 161 -6.48 0.58 -27.44
C ASP A 161 -7.71 1.35 -26.97
N ASP A 162 -8.07 1.19 -25.71
CA ASP A 162 -9.31 1.64 -25.10
C ASP A 162 -9.10 2.65 -23.96
N PHE A 163 -7.86 2.87 -23.52
CA PHE A 163 -7.59 3.71 -22.35
C PHE A 163 -6.17 4.27 -22.36
N THR A 164 -5.98 5.45 -21.75
CA THR A 164 -4.66 6.05 -21.55
C THR A 164 -4.45 6.35 -20.07
N LEU A 165 -3.30 5.96 -19.57
CA LEU A 165 -2.83 6.27 -18.22
C LEU A 165 -1.63 7.19 -18.27
N THR A 166 -1.53 8.04 -17.24
CA THR A 166 -0.38 8.90 -17.02
C THR A 166 0.12 8.70 -15.59
N TYR A 167 1.41 8.43 -15.46
CA TYR A 167 2.08 8.36 -14.16
C TYR A 167 3.22 9.37 -14.09
N GLN A 168 3.42 9.92 -12.90
CA GLN A 168 4.66 10.63 -12.59
C GLN A 168 5.46 9.76 -11.63
N ASP A 169 6.73 9.47 -11.96
CA ASP A 169 7.65 8.95 -10.99
C ASP A 169 8.14 10.06 -10.06
N ASN A 170 8.94 9.74 -9.06
CA ASN A 170 9.42 10.68 -8.05
C ASN A 170 8.39 11.03 -6.96
N THR A 171 8.18 10.09 -6.08
CA THR A 171 7.35 10.27 -4.88
C THR A 171 7.89 11.39 -3.99
N ARG A 172 7.00 12.22 -3.43
CA ARG A 172 7.36 13.27 -2.49
C ARG A 172 8.08 12.72 -1.28
N MET A 173 9.11 13.44 -0.84
CA MET A 173 9.84 13.12 0.37
C MET A 173 8.97 13.28 1.62
N SER A 174 8.88 12.23 2.42
CA SER A 174 8.31 12.26 3.78
C SER A 174 9.26 11.60 4.77
N PRO A 175 10.13 12.37 5.45
CA PRO A 175 11.18 11.80 6.29
C PRO A 175 10.63 11.04 7.50
N ARG A 176 9.45 11.40 8.01
CA ARG A 176 8.87 10.78 9.20
C ARG A 176 8.36 9.37 8.99
N TYR A 177 7.95 9.02 7.73
CA TYR A 177 7.34 7.74 7.38
C TYR A 177 7.91 7.20 6.06
N ALA A 178 9.22 7.29 5.91
CA ALA A 178 9.90 6.89 4.71
C ALA A 178 9.81 5.39 4.50
N TYR A 179 8.94 4.99 3.62
CA TYR A 179 8.88 3.64 3.04
C TYR A 179 9.39 3.61 1.60
N TYR A 180 9.85 4.76 1.12
CA TYR A 180 10.36 4.91 -0.22
C TYR A 180 11.58 4.02 -0.44
N ARG A 181 11.50 3.12 -1.40
CA ARG A 181 12.53 2.14 -1.68
C ARG A 181 13.02 2.20 -3.12
N PHE A 182 12.13 2.49 -4.05
CA PHE A 182 12.41 2.41 -5.47
C PHE A 182 12.28 3.78 -6.12
N PRO A 183 13.39 4.34 -6.67
CA PRO A 183 13.38 5.65 -7.35
C PRO A 183 12.42 5.71 -8.54
N ALA A 184 12.34 4.61 -9.29
CA ALA A 184 11.43 4.48 -10.43
C ALA A 184 9.97 4.18 -10.02
N GLY A 185 9.70 4.06 -8.71
CA GLY A 185 8.37 3.73 -8.24
C GLY A 185 7.34 4.84 -8.47
N VAL A 186 6.12 4.45 -8.79
CA VAL A 186 4.99 5.36 -8.99
C VAL A 186 3.94 5.21 -7.91
N GLN A 187 3.11 6.25 -7.75
CA GLN A 187 1.92 6.21 -6.93
C GLN A 187 0.74 6.83 -7.69
N SER A 188 -0.34 6.07 -7.81
CA SER A 188 -1.63 6.57 -8.26
C SER A 188 -2.72 6.09 -7.33
N MET A 189 -3.53 7.01 -6.80
CA MET A 189 -4.66 6.65 -5.92
C MET A 189 -5.85 6.10 -6.70
N GLY A 190 -5.84 6.16 -8.02
CA GLY A 190 -6.97 5.78 -8.86
C GLY A 190 -8.24 6.59 -8.55
N VAL A 191 -9.39 6.04 -8.90
CA VAL A 191 -10.69 6.61 -8.56
C VAL A 191 -11.10 6.15 -7.17
N ALA A 192 -11.05 7.07 -6.21
CA ALA A 192 -11.37 6.72 -4.82
C ALA A 192 -12.78 6.08 -4.72
N VAL A 193 -12.88 4.95 -4.02
CA VAL A 193 -14.14 4.20 -3.85
C VAL A 193 -15.30 5.09 -3.38
N LYS A 194 -15.04 6.05 -2.49
CA LYS A 194 -16.04 7.01 -1.99
C LYS A 194 -16.61 7.96 -3.06
N THR A 195 -15.95 8.09 -4.22
CA THR A 195 -16.39 8.95 -5.32
C THR A 195 -17.07 8.16 -6.44
N MET A 196 -17.10 6.84 -6.33
CA MET A 196 -17.82 6.00 -7.29
C MET A 196 -19.33 6.17 -7.10
N PRO A 197 -20.11 6.11 -8.22
CA PRO A 197 -21.56 6.06 -8.10
C PRO A 197 -22.00 4.85 -7.23
N PRO A 198 -22.91 5.04 -6.27
CA PRO A 198 -23.35 3.96 -5.36
C PRO A 198 -23.80 2.71 -6.11
N GLU A 199 -24.58 2.87 -7.19
CA GLU A 199 -25.13 1.77 -7.99
C GLU A 199 -24.03 0.95 -8.68
N ALA A 200 -22.98 1.60 -9.18
CA ALA A 200 -21.84 0.93 -9.80
C ALA A 200 -21.07 0.13 -8.74
N LEU A 201 -20.84 0.72 -7.58
CA LEU A 201 -20.16 0.05 -6.48
C LEU A 201 -20.96 -1.14 -5.95
N ASP A 202 -22.28 -0.99 -5.79
CA ASP A 202 -23.20 -2.06 -5.39
C ASP A 202 -23.24 -3.19 -6.43
N GLY A 203 -23.17 -2.83 -7.71
CA GLY A 203 -23.01 -3.80 -8.81
C GLY A 203 -21.76 -4.67 -8.63
N LEU A 204 -20.61 -4.06 -8.33
CA LEU A 204 -19.36 -4.79 -8.10
C LEU A 204 -19.44 -5.74 -6.89
N PHE A 205 -20.02 -5.31 -5.76
CA PHE A 205 -20.22 -6.17 -4.59
C PHE A 205 -21.15 -7.34 -4.88
N ARG A 206 -22.26 -7.12 -5.62
CA ARG A 206 -23.16 -8.20 -6.06
C ARG A 206 -22.44 -9.18 -7.00
N THR A 207 -21.69 -8.67 -7.98
CA THR A 207 -20.88 -9.50 -8.89
C THR A 207 -19.82 -10.32 -8.12
N ALA A 208 -19.31 -9.78 -7.03
CA ALA A 208 -18.40 -10.50 -6.15
C ALA A 208 -19.09 -11.53 -5.25
N GLY A 209 -20.41 -11.55 -5.16
CA GLY A 209 -21.19 -12.45 -4.28
C GLY A 209 -21.05 -12.06 -2.80
N ILE A 210 -20.96 -10.77 -2.50
CA ILE A 210 -20.81 -10.24 -1.15
C ILE A 210 -22.15 -9.75 -0.62
N ASP A 211 -22.51 -10.16 0.59
CA ASP A 211 -23.68 -9.68 1.29
C ASP A 211 -23.57 -8.19 1.68
N GLU A 212 -24.72 -7.55 1.91
CA GLU A 212 -24.76 -6.11 2.17
C GLU A 212 -24.00 -5.68 3.43
N GLY A 213 -24.05 -6.47 4.49
CA GLY A 213 -23.32 -6.15 5.73
C GLY A 213 -21.80 -6.14 5.51
N CYS A 214 -21.30 -7.19 4.86
CA CYS A 214 -19.91 -7.29 4.47
C CYS A 214 -19.51 -6.15 3.51
N ALA A 215 -20.38 -5.79 2.55
CA ALA A 215 -20.14 -4.68 1.63
C ALA A 215 -20.02 -3.34 2.36
N ARG A 216 -20.89 -3.05 3.36
CA ARG A 216 -20.79 -1.83 4.18
C ARG A 216 -19.46 -1.75 4.93
N VAL A 217 -19.05 -2.84 5.56
CA VAL A 217 -17.77 -2.94 6.27
C VAL A 217 -16.59 -2.65 5.33
N MET A 218 -16.54 -3.33 4.19
CA MET A 218 -15.45 -3.15 3.20
C MET A 218 -15.40 -1.73 2.64
N ARG A 219 -16.54 -1.12 2.35
CA ARG A 219 -16.64 0.28 1.92
C ARG A 219 -16.07 1.23 2.97
N ALA A 220 -16.48 1.06 4.23
CA ALA A 220 -16.03 1.92 5.32
C ALA A 220 -14.50 1.90 5.49
N VAL A 221 -13.87 0.75 5.26
CA VAL A 221 -12.41 0.58 5.36
C VAL A 221 -11.69 1.07 4.09
N SER A 222 -12.23 0.77 2.90
CA SER A 222 -11.59 1.12 1.61
C SER A 222 -11.44 2.64 1.39
N ILE A 223 -12.23 3.47 2.06
CA ILE A 223 -12.12 4.94 2.02
C ILE A 223 -10.69 5.42 2.38
N LEU A 224 -9.96 4.62 3.16
CA LEU A 224 -8.61 4.95 3.62
C LEU A 224 -7.50 4.50 2.66
N GLU A 225 -7.80 3.71 1.62
CA GLU A 225 -6.78 3.03 0.83
C GLU A 225 -6.64 3.55 -0.61
N GLY A 226 -7.69 3.66 -1.36
CA GLY A 226 -7.65 4.09 -2.76
C GLY A 226 -8.76 3.46 -3.60
N GLY A 227 -8.61 3.52 -4.92
CA GLY A 227 -9.55 2.92 -5.88
C GLY A 227 -9.15 1.52 -6.30
N PHE A 228 -10.03 0.83 -7.03
CA PHE A 228 -9.73 -0.46 -7.64
C PHE A 228 -8.57 -0.40 -8.64
N ASP A 229 -8.36 0.75 -9.25
CA ASP A 229 -7.31 1.10 -10.20
C ASP A 229 -6.08 1.76 -9.56
N SER A 230 -6.03 1.82 -8.22
CA SER A 230 -4.88 2.39 -7.54
C SER A 230 -3.65 1.49 -7.65
N VAL A 231 -2.48 2.11 -7.80
CA VAL A 231 -1.20 1.42 -7.88
C VAL A 231 -0.13 2.13 -7.06
N ASN A 232 0.76 1.36 -6.46
CA ASN A 232 1.90 1.85 -5.72
C ASN A 232 3.08 0.89 -5.91
N THR A 233 4.21 1.42 -6.38
CA THR A 233 5.42 0.62 -6.62
C THR A 233 6.67 1.24 -5.99
N TYR A 234 6.53 2.21 -5.09
CA TYR A 234 7.70 2.92 -4.51
C TYR A 234 8.14 2.39 -3.14
N ASP A 235 7.34 1.61 -2.46
CA ASP A 235 7.56 1.24 -1.07
C ASP A 235 7.89 -0.26 -0.85
N THR A 236 7.90 -0.67 0.42
CA THR A 236 8.24 -2.05 0.83
C THR A 236 7.18 -3.09 0.45
N GLY A 237 6.04 -2.68 -0.09
CA GLY A 237 5.02 -3.57 -0.67
C GLY A 237 5.41 -4.08 -2.05
N TYR A 238 6.43 -3.46 -2.67
CA TYR A 238 6.89 -3.65 -4.04
C TYR A 238 5.82 -3.25 -5.05
N VAL A 239 4.98 -4.16 -5.50
CA VAL A 239 3.84 -3.87 -6.36
C VAL A 239 2.58 -4.00 -5.52
N SER A 240 1.91 -2.88 -5.27
CA SER A 240 0.64 -2.83 -4.53
C SER A 240 -0.45 -2.27 -5.42
N VAL A 241 -1.59 -2.97 -5.47
CA VAL A 241 -2.69 -2.67 -6.40
C VAL A 241 -4.03 -2.74 -5.68
N GLY A 242 -4.96 -1.89 -6.10
CA GLY A 242 -6.37 -2.01 -5.78
C GLY A 242 -6.81 -1.34 -4.50
N PHE A 243 -8.10 -1.47 -4.22
CA PHE A 243 -8.82 -0.68 -3.23
C PHE A 243 -8.41 -0.91 -1.76
N ILE A 244 -7.66 -1.96 -1.46
CA ILE A 244 -7.01 -2.21 -0.16
C ILE A 244 -5.51 -2.46 -0.28
N GLN A 245 -4.92 -2.11 -1.43
CA GLN A 245 -3.47 -2.22 -1.69
C GLN A 245 -2.91 -3.63 -1.49
N PHE A 246 -3.44 -4.58 -2.28
CA PHE A 246 -2.87 -5.93 -2.36
C PHE A 246 -1.41 -5.86 -2.79
N ALA A 247 -0.50 -6.40 -1.99
CA ALA A 247 0.93 -6.28 -2.20
C ALA A 247 1.54 -7.59 -2.73
N SER A 248 2.48 -7.48 -3.67
CA SER A 248 3.25 -8.63 -4.17
C SER A 248 4.34 -9.06 -3.20
N LEU A 249 4.78 -8.17 -2.31
CA LEU A 249 5.90 -8.36 -1.40
C LEU A 249 7.20 -8.69 -2.13
N ARG A 250 8.26 -8.98 -1.38
CA ARG A 250 9.60 -9.21 -1.93
C ARG A 250 9.65 -10.32 -2.98
N GLU A 251 8.95 -11.40 -2.72
CA GLU A 251 9.01 -12.61 -3.56
C GLU A 251 8.10 -12.53 -4.80
N GLY A 252 7.41 -11.40 -4.99
CA GLY A 252 6.54 -11.19 -6.14
C GLY A 252 5.30 -12.06 -6.14
N ALA A 253 4.77 -12.39 -4.98
CA ALA A 253 3.56 -13.19 -4.80
C ALA A 253 2.54 -12.48 -3.90
N GLY A 254 2.60 -12.68 -2.61
CA GLY A 254 1.78 -11.99 -1.59
C GLY A 254 0.28 -12.04 -1.85
N SER A 255 -0.45 -11.06 -1.33
CA SER A 255 -1.89 -10.95 -1.55
C SER A 255 -2.25 -10.56 -2.99
N LEU A 256 -1.37 -9.85 -3.71
CA LEU A 256 -1.60 -9.54 -5.12
C LEU A 256 -1.59 -10.80 -5.99
N GLY A 257 -0.62 -11.68 -5.78
CA GLY A 257 -0.57 -12.97 -6.48
C GLY A 257 -1.80 -13.83 -6.22
N ALA A 258 -2.32 -13.82 -4.97
CA ALA A 258 -3.55 -14.53 -4.63
C ALA A 258 -4.78 -13.96 -5.38
N VAL A 259 -4.89 -12.63 -5.50
CA VAL A 259 -5.96 -11.96 -6.29
C VAL A 259 -5.90 -12.40 -7.75
N LEU A 260 -4.72 -12.30 -8.37
CA LEU A 260 -4.56 -12.63 -9.78
C LEU A 260 -4.84 -14.11 -10.07
N LYS A 261 -4.32 -15.00 -9.21
CA LYS A 261 -4.59 -16.44 -9.33
C LYS A 261 -6.08 -16.77 -9.18
N SER A 262 -6.74 -16.16 -8.20
CA SER A 262 -8.20 -16.33 -8.01
C SER A 262 -8.97 -15.81 -9.22
N TYR A 263 -8.58 -14.67 -9.78
CA TYR A 263 -9.21 -14.10 -10.97
C TYR A 263 -9.01 -14.99 -12.20
N LYS A 264 -7.77 -15.43 -12.46
CA LYS A 264 -7.44 -16.34 -13.56
C LYS A 264 -8.22 -17.65 -13.49
N ASN A 265 -8.32 -18.23 -12.30
CA ASN A 265 -9.06 -19.48 -12.10
C ASN A 265 -10.58 -19.32 -12.29
N ALA A 266 -11.14 -18.16 -11.93
CA ALA A 266 -12.56 -17.89 -12.07
C ALA A 266 -12.97 -17.55 -13.50
N ASP A 267 -12.14 -16.82 -14.24
CA ASP A 267 -12.39 -16.40 -15.62
C ASP A 267 -11.08 -16.27 -16.40
N PRO A 268 -10.54 -17.39 -16.91
CA PRO A 268 -9.25 -17.38 -17.64
C PRO A 268 -9.28 -16.58 -18.93
N LEU A 269 -10.44 -16.52 -19.62
CA LEU A 269 -10.55 -15.76 -20.85
C LEU A 269 -10.50 -14.25 -20.59
N ARG A 270 -11.21 -13.80 -19.57
CA ARG A 270 -11.18 -12.40 -19.19
C ARG A 270 -9.82 -12.00 -18.64
N PHE A 271 -9.20 -12.86 -17.83
CA PHE A 271 -7.84 -12.66 -17.35
C PHE A 271 -6.86 -12.49 -18.52
N ALA A 272 -6.97 -13.31 -19.57
CA ALA A 272 -6.12 -13.17 -20.75
C ALA A 272 -6.29 -11.82 -21.45
N VAL A 273 -7.51 -11.30 -21.55
CA VAL A 273 -7.81 -9.97 -22.13
C VAL A 273 -7.29 -8.83 -21.26
N ASP A 274 -7.35 -8.97 -19.94
CA ASP A 274 -7.00 -7.89 -19.01
C ASP A 274 -5.50 -7.85 -18.67
N PHE A 275 -4.82 -9.00 -18.66
CA PHE A 275 -3.44 -9.15 -18.20
C PHE A 275 -2.51 -9.86 -19.17
N HIS A 276 -2.81 -11.10 -19.54
CA HIS A 276 -1.90 -11.96 -20.28
C HIS A 276 -1.46 -11.35 -21.62
N ARG A 277 -2.38 -10.82 -22.41
CA ARG A 277 -2.08 -10.19 -23.70
C ARG A 277 -1.15 -8.99 -23.63
N PHE A 278 -0.98 -8.42 -22.44
CA PHE A 278 -0.08 -7.28 -22.19
C PHE A 278 1.24 -7.69 -21.53
N GLY A 279 1.44 -8.99 -21.30
CA GLY A 279 2.66 -9.53 -20.74
C GLY A 279 2.65 -9.64 -19.21
N VAL A 280 1.48 -9.71 -18.58
CA VAL A 280 1.34 -9.92 -17.11
C VAL A 280 0.60 -11.22 -16.87
N GLU A 281 1.17 -12.07 -16.02
CA GLU A 281 0.66 -13.40 -15.71
C GLU A 281 0.93 -13.74 -14.24
N VAL A 282 0.36 -14.83 -13.75
CA VAL A 282 0.61 -15.43 -12.44
C VAL A 282 0.79 -16.93 -12.57
N ASP A 283 1.80 -17.48 -11.90
CA ASP A 283 2.05 -18.93 -11.90
C ASP A 283 1.18 -19.67 -10.86
N ASP A 284 1.28 -21.00 -10.87
CA ASP A 284 0.49 -21.86 -9.96
C ASP A 284 0.83 -21.65 -8.48
N SER A 285 1.98 -21.08 -8.18
CA SER A 285 2.36 -20.73 -6.80
C SER A 285 1.90 -19.31 -6.39
N GLY A 286 1.29 -18.57 -7.30
CA GLY A 286 0.85 -17.19 -7.07
C GLY A 286 1.96 -16.16 -7.24
N ARG A 287 3.08 -16.51 -7.89
CA ARG A 287 4.13 -15.54 -8.22
C ARG A 287 3.78 -14.80 -9.51
N LEU A 288 4.08 -13.52 -9.54
CA LEU A 288 3.99 -12.71 -10.74
C LEU A 288 4.94 -13.24 -11.82
N VAL A 289 4.48 -13.25 -13.05
CA VAL A 289 5.26 -13.56 -14.24
C VAL A 289 5.03 -12.44 -15.23
N VAL A 290 6.09 -11.87 -15.77
CA VAL A 290 5.98 -10.80 -16.78
C VAL A 290 6.86 -11.06 -17.98
N VAL A 291 6.42 -10.57 -19.12
CA VAL A 291 7.23 -10.44 -20.32
C VAL A 291 7.76 -9.02 -20.39
N ASP A 292 9.08 -8.86 -20.46
CA ASP A 292 9.69 -7.57 -20.71
C ASP A 292 9.22 -7.02 -22.06
N PRO A 293 8.57 -5.84 -22.11
CA PRO A 293 7.97 -5.32 -23.33
C PRO A 293 8.97 -4.97 -24.45
N THR A 294 10.25 -4.92 -24.13
CA THR A 294 11.31 -4.55 -25.09
C THR A 294 12.11 -5.76 -25.58
N SER A 295 12.53 -6.62 -24.65
CA SER A 295 13.38 -7.78 -24.96
C SER A 295 12.61 -9.09 -25.16
N GLY A 296 11.36 -9.17 -24.70
CA GLY A 296 10.59 -10.40 -24.66
C GLY A 296 11.07 -11.42 -23.62
N ALA A 297 11.99 -11.04 -22.73
CA ALA A 297 12.46 -11.90 -21.65
C ALA A 297 11.35 -12.13 -20.63
N ILE A 298 11.27 -13.36 -20.10
CA ILE A 298 10.33 -13.69 -19.02
C ILE A 298 11.02 -13.47 -17.69
N ALA A 299 10.36 -12.75 -16.79
CA ALA A 299 10.78 -12.58 -15.39
C ALA A 299 9.71 -13.14 -14.45
N VAL A 300 10.12 -13.71 -13.32
CA VAL A 300 9.24 -14.39 -12.36
C VAL A 300 9.53 -13.90 -10.94
N GLY A 301 8.49 -13.70 -10.14
CA GLY A 301 8.60 -13.39 -8.72
C GLY A 301 9.34 -12.09 -8.44
N ALA A 302 10.46 -12.14 -7.75
CA ALA A 302 11.24 -10.95 -7.40
C ALA A 302 11.73 -10.17 -8.63
N ASP A 303 12.13 -10.88 -9.70
CA ASP A 303 12.55 -10.25 -10.95
C ASP A 303 11.36 -9.62 -11.68
N ALA A 304 10.17 -10.24 -11.63
CA ALA A 304 8.94 -9.64 -12.15
C ALA A 304 8.60 -8.33 -11.42
N ASN A 305 8.76 -8.28 -10.11
CA ASN A 305 8.62 -7.03 -9.34
C ASN A 305 9.54 -5.93 -9.88
N ALA A 306 10.83 -6.26 -10.11
CA ALA A 306 11.80 -5.29 -10.62
C ALA A 306 11.35 -4.73 -11.98
N HIS A 307 10.96 -5.59 -12.91
CA HIS A 307 10.46 -5.18 -14.22
C HIS A 307 9.20 -4.29 -14.11
N ILE A 308 8.22 -4.64 -13.25
CA ILE A 308 6.99 -3.84 -13.06
C ILE A 308 7.31 -2.46 -12.46
N ILE A 309 8.30 -2.37 -11.56
CA ILE A 309 8.71 -1.10 -10.94
C ILE A 309 9.41 -0.20 -11.97
N GLU A 310 10.31 -0.77 -12.76
CA GLU A 310 11.10 -0.01 -13.75
C GLU A 310 10.28 0.35 -14.99
N ASP A 311 9.52 -0.59 -15.54
CA ASP A 311 8.73 -0.37 -16.76
C ASP A 311 7.28 -0.01 -16.46
N LYS A 312 6.92 1.24 -16.72
CA LYS A 312 5.57 1.79 -16.43
C LYS A 312 4.48 1.18 -17.29
N ARG A 313 4.81 0.55 -18.41
CA ARG A 313 3.86 -0.19 -19.24
C ARG A 313 3.25 -1.35 -18.47
N LEU A 314 4.08 -2.08 -17.70
CA LEU A 314 3.64 -3.24 -16.91
C LEU A 314 2.72 -2.86 -15.74
N ILE A 315 3.07 -1.82 -14.96
CA ILE A 315 2.18 -1.40 -13.87
C ILE A 315 0.89 -0.76 -14.40
N ALA A 316 0.91 -0.16 -15.60
CA ALA A 316 -0.28 0.41 -16.21
C ALA A 316 -1.34 -0.64 -16.56
N VAL A 317 -0.95 -1.90 -16.80
CA VAL A 317 -1.88 -3.02 -17.03
C VAL A 317 -2.81 -3.19 -15.82
N PHE A 318 -2.27 -3.11 -14.60
CA PHE A 318 -3.05 -3.20 -13.38
C PHE A 318 -4.00 -2.01 -13.22
N GLY A 319 -3.53 -0.80 -13.48
CA GLY A 319 -4.36 0.41 -13.43
C GLY A 319 -5.50 0.34 -14.44
N ARG A 320 -5.21 -0.10 -15.69
CA ARG A 320 -6.24 -0.31 -16.71
C ARG A 320 -7.27 -1.36 -16.29
N ALA A 321 -6.81 -2.52 -15.83
CA ALA A 321 -7.70 -3.60 -15.40
C ALA A 321 -8.60 -3.15 -14.23
N GLY A 322 -8.04 -2.47 -13.23
CA GLY A 322 -8.81 -1.92 -12.10
C GLY A 322 -9.81 -0.84 -12.51
N LYS A 323 -9.59 -0.16 -13.63
CA LYS A 323 -10.47 0.87 -14.15
C LYS A 323 -11.60 0.32 -15.02
N LEU A 324 -11.31 -0.68 -15.87
CA LEU A 324 -12.20 -1.12 -16.93
C LEU A 324 -12.81 -2.51 -16.72
N SER A 325 -12.18 -3.36 -15.88
CA SER A 325 -12.59 -4.75 -15.71
C SER A 325 -13.43 -4.93 -14.44
N GLU A 326 -14.75 -5.06 -14.59
CA GLU A 326 -15.62 -5.46 -13.47
C GLU A 326 -15.21 -6.81 -12.87
N GLY A 327 -14.75 -7.75 -13.70
CA GLY A 327 -14.27 -9.06 -13.27
C GLY A 327 -13.06 -8.95 -12.34
N PHE A 328 -12.10 -8.09 -12.66
CA PHE A 328 -10.94 -7.85 -11.81
C PHE A 328 -11.31 -7.07 -10.53
N CYS A 329 -12.20 -6.09 -10.61
CA CYS A 329 -12.72 -5.40 -9.42
C CYS A 329 -13.44 -6.37 -8.48
N ALA A 330 -14.31 -7.23 -9.01
CA ALA A 330 -14.99 -8.27 -8.24
C ALA A 330 -14.02 -9.30 -7.64
N ALA A 331 -12.95 -9.65 -8.36
CA ALA A 331 -11.89 -10.53 -7.85
C ALA A 331 -11.15 -9.88 -6.66
N GLN A 332 -10.85 -8.60 -6.71
CA GLN A 332 -10.29 -7.85 -5.59
C GLN A 332 -11.20 -7.90 -4.36
N ILE A 333 -12.50 -7.71 -4.54
CA ILE A 333 -13.49 -7.75 -3.45
C ILE A 333 -13.55 -9.17 -2.84
N ARG A 334 -13.64 -10.23 -3.67
CA ARG A 334 -13.61 -11.62 -3.19
C ARG A 334 -12.36 -11.94 -2.41
N ALA A 335 -11.20 -11.55 -2.94
CA ALA A 335 -9.93 -11.76 -2.28
C ALA A 335 -9.83 -10.98 -0.95
N ALA A 336 -10.36 -9.77 -0.89
CA ALA A 336 -10.43 -8.99 0.34
C ALA A 336 -11.21 -9.73 1.43
N LYS A 337 -12.38 -10.31 1.07
CA LYS A 337 -13.16 -11.14 1.99
C LYS A 337 -12.37 -12.38 2.41
N GLN A 338 -11.81 -13.10 1.47
CA GLN A 338 -11.11 -14.36 1.74
C GLN A 338 -9.88 -14.19 2.62
N ILE A 339 -9.09 -13.12 2.40
CA ILE A 339 -7.79 -12.91 3.07
C ILE A 339 -7.97 -12.16 4.39
N TYR A 340 -8.84 -11.15 4.41
CA TYR A 340 -8.85 -10.17 5.50
C TYR A 340 -10.14 -10.16 6.33
N TRP A 341 -11.20 -10.91 5.94
CA TRP A 341 -12.42 -10.96 6.75
C TRP A 341 -12.12 -11.61 8.10
N PRO A 342 -12.39 -10.93 9.24
CA PRO A 342 -11.83 -11.35 10.50
C PRO A 342 -12.70 -12.39 11.26
N SER A 343 -13.98 -12.59 10.90
CA SER A 343 -14.93 -13.35 11.74
C SER A 343 -14.52 -14.81 11.95
N GLU A 344 -13.82 -15.41 10.98
CA GLU A 344 -13.36 -16.81 11.04
C GLU A 344 -11.99 -16.97 11.72
N ASP A 345 -11.30 -15.85 12.00
CA ASP A 345 -10.02 -15.92 12.71
C ASP A 345 -10.23 -16.38 14.15
N THR A 346 -9.20 -17.00 14.71
CA THR A 346 -9.18 -17.44 16.10
C THR A 346 -8.18 -16.63 16.90
N VAL A 347 -8.57 -16.17 18.07
CA VAL A 347 -7.71 -15.50 19.04
C VAL A 347 -7.65 -16.27 20.35
N THR A 348 -6.54 -16.18 21.07
CA THR A 348 -6.43 -16.77 22.39
C THR A 348 -6.88 -15.78 23.45
N VAL A 349 -7.84 -16.19 24.27
CA VAL A 349 -8.38 -15.43 25.42
C VAL A 349 -8.17 -16.23 26.69
N THR A 350 -7.69 -15.61 27.75
CA THR A 350 -7.59 -16.28 29.06
C THR A 350 -8.91 -16.06 29.83
N LEU A 351 -9.67 -17.14 30.03
CA LEU A 351 -10.92 -17.18 30.81
C LEU A 351 -10.69 -17.98 32.08
N ALA A 352 -11.00 -17.44 33.24
CA ALA A 352 -10.79 -18.10 34.56
C ALA A 352 -9.37 -18.70 34.72
N GLY A 353 -8.35 -18.03 34.19
CA GLY A 353 -6.95 -18.49 34.24
C GLY A 353 -6.57 -19.52 33.15
N THR A 354 -7.50 -19.96 32.31
CA THR A 354 -7.24 -20.94 31.26
C THR A 354 -7.20 -20.28 29.87
N PRO A 355 -6.10 -20.44 29.09
CA PRO A 355 -6.06 -20.00 27.71
C PRO A 355 -7.08 -20.79 26.85
N THR A 356 -7.98 -20.06 26.21
CA THR A 356 -9.07 -20.61 25.40
C THR A 356 -8.98 -20.02 24.00
N ALA A 357 -9.06 -20.88 22.98
CA ALA A 357 -9.19 -20.43 21.59
C ALA A 357 -10.62 -20.01 21.32
N VAL A 358 -10.83 -18.78 20.89
CA VAL A 358 -12.13 -18.17 20.64
C VAL A 358 -12.18 -17.63 19.22
N ARG A 359 -13.24 -17.95 18.47
CA ARG A 359 -13.46 -17.41 17.13
C ARG A 359 -13.84 -15.93 17.27
N VAL A 360 -13.27 -15.09 16.41
CA VAL A 360 -13.55 -13.64 16.42
C VAL A 360 -15.05 -13.37 16.29
N GLY A 361 -15.76 -14.08 15.40
CA GLY A 361 -17.20 -13.94 15.20
C GLY A 361 -18.06 -14.28 16.42
N ASP A 362 -17.51 -14.98 17.42
CA ASP A 362 -18.21 -15.25 18.68
C ASP A 362 -18.11 -14.08 19.67
N LEU A 363 -17.21 -13.12 19.43
CA LEU A 363 -17.00 -11.93 20.24
C LEU A 363 -17.46 -10.64 19.55
N ILE A 364 -17.35 -10.59 18.23
CA ILE A 364 -17.53 -9.38 17.42
C ILE A 364 -18.53 -9.69 16.30
N THR A 365 -19.69 -9.09 16.37
CA THR A 365 -20.80 -9.32 15.45
C THR A 365 -21.29 -8.07 14.74
N SER A 366 -21.03 -6.87 15.32
CA SER A 366 -21.42 -5.61 14.73
C SER A 366 -20.52 -5.24 13.53
N GLU A 367 -21.09 -4.52 12.57
CA GLU A 367 -20.32 -4.03 11.41
C GLU A 367 -19.19 -3.07 11.84
N ALA A 368 -19.42 -2.25 12.86
CA ALA A 368 -18.39 -1.36 13.40
C ALA A 368 -17.22 -2.14 13.99
N GLY A 369 -17.50 -3.23 14.70
CA GLY A 369 -16.49 -4.14 15.23
C GLY A 369 -15.71 -4.85 14.13
N LEU A 370 -16.42 -5.43 13.17
CA LEU A 370 -15.83 -6.10 12.02
C LEU A 370 -14.98 -5.14 11.17
N ALA A 371 -15.44 -3.88 10.96
CA ALA A 371 -14.66 -2.85 10.26
C ALA A 371 -13.36 -2.50 11.00
N THR A 372 -13.41 -2.41 12.32
CA THR A 372 -12.22 -2.16 13.15
C THR A 372 -11.18 -3.26 12.99
N LEU A 373 -11.60 -4.52 13.01
CA LEU A 373 -10.69 -5.66 12.87
C LEU A 373 -10.24 -5.87 11.44
N PHE A 374 -11.10 -5.64 10.44
CA PHE A 374 -10.76 -5.70 9.03
C PHE A 374 -9.69 -4.66 8.69
N ASP A 375 -9.86 -3.39 9.09
CA ASP A 375 -8.87 -2.32 8.93
C ASP A 375 -7.52 -2.70 9.59
N ARG A 376 -7.57 -3.28 10.77
CA ARG A 376 -6.40 -3.75 11.46
C ARG A 376 -5.69 -4.89 10.72
N LYS A 377 -6.45 -5.90 10.25
CA LYS A 377 -5.92 -7.07 9.55
C LYS A 377 -5.32 -6.70 8.19
N VAL A 378 -5.95 -5.80 7.44
CA VAL A 378 -5.40 -5.25 6.19
C VAL A 378 -4.02 -4.62 6.41
N ASN A 379 -3.82 -3.93 7.53
CA ASN A 379 -2.58 -3.18 7.79
C ASN A 379 -1.51 -3.94 8.56
N THR A 380 -1.90 -4.93 9.37
CA THR A 380 -0.97 -5.65 10.26
C THR A 380 -0.87 -7.14 9.95
N GLY A 381 -1.75 -7.66 9.13
CA GLY A 381 -1.87 -9.09 8.80
C GLY A 381 -2.53 -9.93 9.89
N ARG A 382 -2.95 -9.37 11.04
CA ARG A 382 -3.40 -10.13 12.21
C ARG A 382 -4.37 -9.37 13.11
N VAL A 383 -5.08 -10.12 13.97
CA VAL A 383 -6.09 -9.62 14.92
C VAL A 383 -5.78 -9.93 16.40
N ASP A 384 -4.58 -10.37 16.72
CA ASP A 384 -4.17 -10.85 18.07
C ASP A 384 -4.47 -9.85 19.18
N ALA A 385 -4.44 -8.54 18.89
CA ALA A 385 -4.79 -7.50 19.85
C ALA A 385 -6.21 -7.67 20.43
N LEU A 386 -7.13 -8.35 19.71
CA LEU A 386 -8.45 -8.67 20.26
C LEU A 386 -8.34 -9.67 21.41
N GLY A 387 -7.52 -10.72 21.26
CA GLY A 387 -7.30 -11.71 22.33
C GLY A 387 -6.72 -11.09 23.59
N GLU A 388 -5.75 -10.19 23.45
CA GLU A 388 -5.17 -9.44 24.57
C GLU A 388 -6.22 -8.53 25.24
N ALA A 389 -7.00 -7.80 24.47
CA ALA A 389 -8.06 -6.94 24.99
C ALA A 389 -9.15 -7.75 25.70
N ALA A 390 -9.57 -8.86 25.10
CA ALA A 390 -10.58 -9.78 25.63
C ALA A 390 -10.14 -10.40 26.97
N THR A 391 -8.87 -10.88 27.06
CA THR A 391 -8.28 -11.38 28.30
C THR A 391 -8.32 -10.33 29.43
N ARG A 392 -7.98 -9.08 29.11
CA ARG A 392 -7.99 -7.98 30.09
C ARG A 392 -9.40 -7.64 30.57
N VAL A 393 -10.38 -7.63 29.65
CA VAL A 393 -11.79 -7.38 29.99
C VAL A 393 -12.34 -8.52 30.84
N ALA A 394 -12.06 -9.79 30.46
CA ALA A 394 -12.49 -10.95 31.23
C ALA A 394 -11.95 -10.92 32.67
N ALA A 395 -10.65 -10.65 32.82
CA ALA A 395 -10.03 -10.54 34.15
C ALA A 395 -10.61 -9.39 34.99
N ALA A 396 -10.84 -8.22 34.38
CA ALA A 396 -11.34 -7.04 35.08
C ALA A 396 -12.80 -7.17 35.53
N GLN A 397 -13.59 -8.00 34.85
CA GLN A 397 -15.03 -8.20 35.10
C GLN A 397 -15.35 -9.57 35.73
N GLY A 398 -14.34 -10.44 35.96
CA GLY A 398 -14.55 -11.79 36.46
C GLY A 398 -15.33 -12.69 35.51
N ILE A 399 -15.20 -12.47 34.20
CA ILE A 399 -15.92 -13.21 33.17
C ILE A 399 -15.23 -14.55 32.93
N THR A 400 -16.05 -15.62 32.88
CA THR A 400 -15.55 -17.00 32.73
C THR A 400 -16.05 -17.69 31.45
N THR A 401 -17.01 -17.08 30.72
CA THR A 401 -17.59 -17.64 29.48
C THR A 401 -17.39 -16.69 28.30
N VAL A 402 -17.40 -17.22 27.08
CA VAL A 402 -17.31 -16.46 25.82
C VAL A 402 -18.57 -15.63 25.62
N GLU A 403 -19.74 -16.20 25.94
CA GLU A 403 -21.05 -15.56 25.80
C GLU A 403 -21.18 -14.30 26.67
N ASP A 404 -20.66 -14.34 27.89
CA ASP A 404 -20.63 -13.16 28.76
C ASP A 404 -19.62 -12.12 28.28
N LEU A 405 -18.49 -12.56 27.75
CA LEU A 405 -17.46 -11.68 27.19
C LEU A 405 -17.96 -10.97 25.91
N ALA A 406 -18.75 -11.62 25.07
CA ALA A 406 -19.34 -11.03 23.86
C ALA A 406 -20.25 -9.82 24.20
N LYS A 407 -20.86 -9.77 25.37
CA LYS A 407 -21.67 -8.61 25.83
C LYS A 407 -20.83 -7.33 25.98
N TYR A 408 -19.50 -7.43 25.97
CA TYR A 408 -18.56 -6.33 26.05
C TYR A 408 -17.97 -5.94 24.69
N GLU A 409 -18.59 -6.34 23.58
CA GLU A 409 -18.13 -6.08 22.21
C GLU A 409 -17.71 -4.61 22.03
N LYS A 410 -18.53 -3.64 22.44
CA LYS A 410 -18.25 -2.20 22.33
C LYS A 410 -16.94 -1.82 23.01
N THR A 411 -16.69 -2.37 24.19
CA THR A 411 -15.44 -2.14 24.93
C THR A 411 -14.25 -2.76 24.22
N LEU A 412 -14.39 -4.00 23.72
CA LEU A 412 -13.35 -4.70 23.00
C LEU A 412 -12.95 -3.92 21.73
N VAL A 413 -13.94 -3.49 20.92
CA VAL A 413 -13.72 -2.68 19.73
C VAL A 413 -13.00 -1.38 20.05
N GLY A 414 -13.40 -0.68 21.11
CA GLY A 414 -12.74 0.55 21.56
C GLY A 414 -11.27 0.34 21.94
N LEU A 415 -10.93 -0.80 22.56
CA LEU A 415 -9.56 -1.12 22.98
C LEU A 415 -8.66 -1.52 21.79
N VAL A 416 -9.21 -2.10 20.73
CA VAL A 416 -8.46 -2.53 19.55
C VAL A 416 -8.51 -1.54 18.39
N ARG A 417 -9.11 -0.37 18.57
CA ARG A 417 -9.16 0.70 17.57
C ARG A 417 -7.78 0.92 16.95
N TYR A 418 -7.75 1.14 15.65
CA TYR A 418 -6.49 1.30 14.91
C TYR A 418 -6.39 2.67 14.23
N ARG A 419 -6.83 2.83 12.99
CA ARG A 419 -6.69 4.09 12.23
C ARG A 419 -7.93 5.00 12.34
N LYS A 420 -9.12 4.41 12.31
CA LYS A 420 -10.40 5.12 12.35
C LYS A 420 -11.24 4.59 13.52
N ASP A 421 -12.10 5.44 14.06
CA ASP A 421 -13.12 5.07 15.01
C ASP A 421 -14.41 4.70 14.28
N TYR A 422 -14.63 3.41 14.06
CA TYR A 422 -15.83 2.90 13.40
C TYR A 422 -17.03 2.86 14.33
N LEU A 423 -16.85 2.95 15.67
CA LEU A 423 -17.96 3.12 16.62
C LEU A 423 -18.67 4.47 16.45
N ALA A 424 -18.01 5.44 15.83
CA ALA A 424 -18.60 6.74 15.50
C ALA A 424 -19.22 6.80 14.10
N ASP A 425 -19.22 5.70 13.33
CA ASP A 425 -19.76 5.65 11.98
C ASP A 425 -21.24 5.21 12.02
N PRO A 426 -22.21 6.12 11.76
CA PRO A 426 -23.62 5.81 11.86
C PRO A 426 -24.16 4.91 10.71
N THR A 427 -23.35 4.67 9.69
CA THR A 427 -23.73 3.81 8.55
C THR A 427 -23.51 2.33 8.82
N LEU A 428 -22.81 2.01 9.92
CA LEU A 428 -22.51 0.66 10.35
C LEU A 428 -23.38 0.28 11.56
N SER A 429 -23.82 -0.97 11.62
CA SER A 429 -24.46 -1.48 12.83
C SER A 429 -23.49 -1.41 14.01
N GLN A 430 -24.00 -0.94 15.15
CA GLN A 430 -23.20 -0.69 16.34
C GLN A 430 -23.38 -1.80 17.37
N PRO A 431 -22.35 -2.14 18.15
CA PRO A 431 -22.49 -3.08 19.27
C PRO A 431 -23.34 -2.48 20.37
N ALA A 432 -24.02 -3.34 21.12
CA ALA A 432 -24.79 -2.95 22.30
C ALA A 432 -23.90 -2.31 23.38
N GLU A 433 -24.52 -1.51 24.24
CA GLU A 433 -23.81 -0.97 25.42
C GLU A 433 -23.42 -2.13 26.35
N PRO A 434 -22.20 -2.11 26.91
CA PRO A 434 -21.77 -3.16 27.82
C PRO A 434 -22.57 -3.13 29.13
N PRO A 435 -22.75 -4.28 29.80
CA PRO A 435 -23.53 -4.37 31.05
C PRO A 435 -22.99 -3.50 32.18
N ALA A 436 -21.68 -3.29 32.20
CA ALA A 436 -21.02 -2.44 33.17
C ALA A 436 -19.76 -1.78 32.57
N PRO A 437 -19.38 -0.56 33.00
CA PRO A 437 -18.17 0.09 32.54
C PRO A 437 -16.91 -0.64 33.01
N VAL A 438 -15.99 -0.89 32.09
CA VAL A 438 -14.71 -1.55 32.38
C VAL A 438 -13.70 -0.52 32.84
N LYS A 439 -13.24 -0.61 34.09
CA LYS A 439 -12.15 0.22 34.63
C LYS A 439 -10.79 -0.40 34.28
N LEU A 440 -10.33 -0.16 33.05
CA LEU A 440 -8.98 -0.56 32.65
C LEU A 440 -8.01 0.60 32.81
N THR A 441 -6.94 0.40 33.58
CA THR A 441 -5.82 1.35 33.60
C THR A 441 -5.18 1.33 32.21
N SER A 442 -5.13 2.48 31.56
CA SER A 442 -4.68 2.62 30.17
C SER A 442 -3.17 2.38 30.07
N ARG A 443 -2.75 1.13 29.83
CA ARG A 443 -1.38 0.85 29.40
C ARG A 443 -1.20 0.97 27.87
N TYR A 444 -2.26 1.21 27.12
CA TYR A 444 -2.24 1.27 25.65
C TYR A 444 -2.52 2.65 25.04
N SER A 445 -2.75 3.69 25.85
CA SER A 445 -2.99 5.05 25.33
C SER A 445 -1.74 5.76 24.79
N SER A 446 -0.54 5.18 24.97
CA SER A 446 0.71 5.77 24.48
C SER A 446 1.40 4.96 23.35
N GLY A 447 0.82 3.86 22.92
CA GLY A 447 1.40 2.98 21.88
C GLY A 447 0.74 3.09 20.50
N ALA A 448 -0.33 3.87 20.37
CA ALA A 448 -0.77 4.34 19.05
C ALA A 448 0.20 5.44 18.59
N SER A 449 1.48 5.07 18.41
CA SER A 449 2.32 5.75 17.46
C SER A 449 1.46 5.94 16.22
N ARG A 450 1.13 7.18 15.95
CA ARG A 450 0.58 7.61 14.69
C ARG A 450 1.50 7.13 13.55
N SER A 451 1.47 5.85 13.24
CA SER A 451 1.86 5.35 11.94
C SER A 451 0.73 5.75 10.98
N GLY A 452 0.44 7.06 11.01
CA GLY A 452 -0.39 7.61 10.00
C GLY A 452 0.34 7.45 8.68
N ARG A 453 -0.06 6.50 7.88
CA ARG A 453 -0.09 6.77 6.46
C ARG A 453 -0.98 8.00 6.33
N THR A 454 -0.38 9.18 6.31
CA THR A 454 -1.05 10.33 5.73
C THR A 454 -1.25 9.95 4.28
N ALA A 455 -2.48 9.58 3.92
CA ALA A 455 -2.91 9.75 2.56
C ALA A 455 -2.44 11.14 2.13
N PRO A 456 -1.80 11.30 0.96
CA PRO A 456 -1.39 12.60 0.48
C PRO A 456 -2.64 13.47 0.50
N GLY A 457 -2.60 14.54 1.29
CA GLY A 457 -3.72 15.44 1.48
C GLY A 457 -4.24 15.88 0.12
N ALA A 458 -5.53 15.71 -0.10
CA ALA A 458 -6.22 16.33 -1.22
C ALA A 458 -5.82 17.80 -1.22
N MET A 459 -5.16 18.26 -2.27
CA MET A 459 -4.95 19.68 -2.54
C MET A 459 -6.34 20.33 -2.58
N ARG A 460 -6.70 21.01 -1.49
CA ARG A 460 -7.78 21.99 -1.53
C ARG A 460 -7.29 23.13 -2.42
N GLY A 461 -7.68 23.11 -3.69
CA GLY A 461 -7.64 24.28 -4.53
C GLY A 461 -8.54 25.36 -3.91
N HIS A 462 -7.93 26.35 -3.31
CA HIS A 462 -8.62 27.61 -3.01
C HIS A 462 -8.99 28.28 -4.33
N ARG A 463 -10.22 28.05 -4.79
CA ARG A 463 -10.87 28.95 -5.74
C ARG A 463 -11.25 30.22 -4.97
N THR A 464 -10.43 31.24 -5.09
CA THR A 464 -10.81 32.62 -4.76
C THR A 464 -11.84 33.06 -5.78
N VAL A 465 -13.09 33.06 -5.38
CA VAL A 465 -14.17 33.72 -6.14
C VAL A 465 -14.06 35.22 -5.90
N THR A 466 -13.43 35.92 -6.81
CA THR A 466 -13.51 37.39 -6.88
C THR A 466 -14.89 37.79 -7.37
N LYS A 467 -15.76 38.24 -6.46
CA LYS A 467 -16.97 38.97 -6.78
C LYS A 467 -16.58 40.31 -7.39
N ARG A 468 -16.70 40.47 -8.72
CA ARG A 468 -16.80 41.75 -9.35
C ARG A 468 -18.15 42.39 -8.97
N ARG A 469 -18.11 43.47 -8.22
CA ARG A 469 -19.23 44.43 -8.15
C ARG A 469 -19.13 45.32 -9.36
N SER A 470 -20.17 45.35 -10.17
CA SER A 470 -20.46 46.36 -11.13
C SER A 470 -21.01 47.59 -10.38
N GLY A 471 -20.44 48.70 -10.66
CA GLY A 471 -20.85 50.05 -10.40
C GLY A 471 -20.15 50.93 -11.45
#